data_c85b043a01ad6d5a3605e49dc7526706
#
_entry.id   c85b043a01ad6d5a3605e49dc7526706
#
_cell.length_a   1.000
_cell.length_b   1.000
_cell.length_c   1.000
_cell.angle_alpha   90.00
_cell.angle_beta   90.00
_cell.angle_gamma   90.00
#
_symmetry.space_group_name_H-M   'P 1'
#
loop_
_entity.id
_entity.type
_entity.pdbx_description
1 polymer ?
#
loop_
_entity_poly.entity_id
_entity_poly.type
_entity_poly.pdbx_seq_one_letter_code
_entity_poly.pdbx_strand_id
1 'polypeptide(L)'
;MRDEFQISLGSGIAAFEAKQFSQAWSLLKPYAEAGDASAQYRLGIMCQIGLGQVRNEQLAYHWMSSAADQGYGLALHGLGQMYLDGDCTVQDEGKALACFEQAADLGLEGAMVALAQMYQQGRGTDKDTGKAKALFKRAGFDPEALPS
;
A
#
# COMPACT_ATOMS: atom_id res chain seq x y z
N MET A 1 -12.75 24.20 15.16
CA MET A 1 -11.57 23.93 16.01
C MET A 1 -11.27 22.43 16.00
N ARG A 2 -10.02 22.08 15.75
CA ARG A 2 -9.62 20.68 15.78
C ARG A 2 -9.51 20.22 17.23
N ASP A 3 -9.95 19.01 17.52
CA ASP A 3 -9.73 18.42 18.83
C ASP A 3 -8.28 17.90 18.95
N GLU A 4 -7.88 17.55 20.17
CA GLU A 4 -6.51 17.05 20.42
C GLU A 4 -6.21 15.78 19.62
N PHE A 5 -7.22 14.95 19.40
CA PHE A 5 -7.06 13.70 18.63
C PHE A 5 -6.57 14.02 17.22
N GLN A 6 -7.25 14.92 16.50
CA GLN A 6 -6.88 15.25 15.13
C GLN A 6 -5.52 15.94 15.04
N ILE A 7 -5.22 16.83 16.02
CA ILE A 7 -3.93 17.51 16.08
C ILE A 7 -2.80 16.53 16.28
N SER A 8 -2.94 15.59 17.20
CA SER A 8 -1.90 14.59 17.50
C SER A 8 -1.69 13.61 16.35
N LEU A 9 -2.77 13.22 15.66
CA LEU A 9 -2.65 12.38 14.47
C LEU A 9 -1.89 13.13 13.38
N GLY A 10 -2.23 14.38 13.14
CA GLY A 10 -1.53 15.23 12.17
C GLY A 10 -0.06 15.39 12.52
N SER A 11 0.26 15.53 13.80
CA SER A 11 1.66 15.59 14.25
C SER A 11 2.42 14.31 13.99
N GLY A 12 1.77 13.16 14.18
CA GLY A 12 2.36 11.86 13.87
C GLY A 12 2.65 11.68 12.39
N ILE A 13 1.72 12.10 11.54
CA ILE A 13 1.89 12.05 10.09
C ILE A 13 3.02 12.98 9.65
N ALA A 14 3.07 14.20 10.21
CA ALA A 14 4.13 15.16 9.91
C ALA A 14 5.49 14.65 10.32
N ALA A 15 5.59 13.99 11.48
CA ALA A 15 6.83 13.38 11.94
C ALA A 15 7.29 12.26 11.00
N PHE A 16 6.36 11.45 10.50
CA PHE A 16 6.65 10.41 9.52
C PHE A 16 7.21 11.01 8.23
N GLU A 17 6.58 12.05 7.72
CA GLU A 17 7.01 12.72 6.49
C GLU A 17 8.35 13.42 6.66
N ALA A 18 8.65 13.91 7.88
CA ALA A 18 9.93 14.53 8.21
C ALA A 18 11.00 13.50 8.53
N LYS A 19 10.70 12.20 8.41
CA LYS A 19 11.60 11.08 8.69
C LYS A 19 12.04 11.01 10.15
N GLN A 20 11.24 11.54 11.04
CA GLN A 20 11.44 11.43 12.49
C GLN A 20 10.68 10.19 12.98
N PHE A 21 11.20 9.01 12.61
CA PHE A 21 10.43 7.76 12.71
C PHE A 21 10.18 7.30 14.14
N SER A 22 11.10 7.48 15.05
CA SER A 22 10.87 7.12 16.47
C SER A 22 9.73 7.94 17.05
N GLN A 23 9.71 9.25 16.76
CA GLN A 23 8.64 10.14 17.20
C GLN A 23 7.32 9.80 16.50
N ALA A 24 7.38 9.56 15.19
CA ALA A 24 6.19 9.17 14.41
C ALA A 24 5.57 7.90 14.98
N TRP A 25 6.36 6.90 15.30
CA TRP A 25 5.88 5.64 15.90
C TRP A 25 5.10 5.92 17.18
N SER A 26 5.71 6.67 18.11
CA SER A 26 5.08 6.98 19.40
C SER A 26 3.78 7.74 19.24
N LEU A 27 3.72 8.69 18.29
CA LEU A 27 2.54 9.49 18.05
C LEU A 27 1.45 8.72 17.31
N LEU A 28 1.81 7.87 16.36
CA LEU A 28 0.83 7.17 15.50
C LEU A 28 0.28 5.90 16.13
N LYS A 29 1.04 5.24 16.99
CA LYS A 29 0.64 3.93 17.55
C LYS A 29 -0.72 3.95 18.23
N PRO A 30 -1.05 4.93 19.11
CA PRO A 30 -2.38 4.97 19.73
C PRO A 30 -3.51 5.07 18.71
N TYR A 31 -3.31 5.84 17.62
CA TYR A 31 -4.33 5.98 16.58
C TYR A 31 -4.49 4.71 15.75
N ALA A 32 -3.39 4.03 15.46
CA ALA A 32 -3.44 2.74 14.78
C ALA A 32 -4.18 1.70 15.61
N GLU A 33 -3.91 1.65 16.91
CA GLU A 33 -4.61 0.75 17.84
C GLU A 33 -6.09 1.09 17.95
N ALA A 34 -6.44 2.37 17.81
CA ALA A 34 -7.82 2.82 17.81
C ALA A 34 -8.53 2.61 16.46
N GLY A 35 -7.83 2.10 15.44
CA GLY A 35 -8.43 1.74 14.16
C GLY A 35 -8.20 2.72 13.02
N ASP A 36 -7.37 3.75 13.19
CA ASP A 36 -7.10 4.71 12.11
C ASP A 36 -6.26 4.07 11.01
N ALA A 37 -6.83 3.97 9.82
CA ALA A 37 -6.20 3.28 8.69
C ALA A 37 -4.91 3.97 8.23
N SER A 38 -4.87 5.30 8.23
CA SER A 38 -3.66 6.03 7.80
C SER A 38 -2.50 5.83 8.76
N ALA A 39 -2.79 5.74 10.07
CA ALA A 39 -1.79 5.43 11.09
C ALA A 39 -1.32 3.98 10.95
N GLN A 40 -2.25 3.04 10.76
CA GLN A 40 -1.93 1.62 10.56
C GLN A 40 -1.02 1.42 9.36
N TYR A 41 -1.33 2.06 8.24
CA TYR A 41 -0.52 2.00 7.03
C TYR A 41 0.92 2.43 7.29
N ARG A 42 1.10 3.57 7.97
CA ARG A 42 2.43 4.09 8.28
C ARG A 42 3.20 3.19 9.24
N LEU A 43 2.53 2.65 10.26
CA LEU A 43 3.16 1.64 11.13
C LEU A 43 3.56 0.40 10.34
N GLY A 44 2.73 -0.02 9.38
CA GLY A 44 3.05 -1.13 8.50
C GLY A 44 4.34 -0.91 7.73
N ILE A 45 4.52 0.27 7.16
CA ILE A 45 5.74 0.64 6.44
C ILE A 45 6.94 0.65 7.38
N MET A 46 6.80 1.25 8.56
CA MET A 46 7.88 1.33 9.54
C MET A 46 8.34 -0.06 10.00
N CYS A 47 7.40 -0.98 10.20
CA CYS A 47 7.72 -2.36 10.56
C CYS A 47 8.35 -3.13 9.40
N GLN A 48 7.89 -2.88 8.17
CA GLN A 48 8.39 -3.57 6.98
C GLN A 48 9.84 -3.22 6.68
N ILE A 49 10.22 -1.97 6.84
CA ILE A 49 11.55 -1.47 6.50
C ILE A 49 12.46 -1.43 7.72
N GLY A 50 11.91 -1.26 8.91
CA GLY A 50 12.66 -1.07 10.13
C GLY A 50 12.99 0.40 10.37
N LEU A 51 11.99 1.28 10.23
CA LEU A 51 12.15 2.72 10.42
C LEU A 51 11.71 3.09 11.84
N GLY A 52 12.64 3.63 12.63
CA GLY A 52 12.37 4.04 14.01
C GLY A 52 12.29 2.88 15.00
N GLN A 53 12.41 1.66 14.51
CA GLN A 53 12.38 0.44 15.30
C GLN A 53 12.93 -0.72 14.47
N VAL A 54 13.12 -1.86 15.11
CA VAL A 54 13.58 -3.08 14.43
C VAL A 54 12.50 -3.57 13.46
N ARG A 55 12.91 -4.01 12.27
CA ARG A 55 12.01 -4.62 11.28
C ARG A 55 11.25 -5.78 11.90
N ASN A 56 9.94 -5.82 11.66
CA ASN A 56 9.07 -6.89 12.15
C ASN A 56 8.06 -7.25 11.07
N GLU A 57 8.29 -8.38 10.40
CA GLU A 57 7.46 -8.80 9.27
C GLU A 57 6.02 -9.10 9.69
N GLN A 58 5.82 -9.72 10.84
CA GLN A 58 4.48 -10.08 11.31
C GLN A 58 3.65 -8.84 11.60
N LEU A 59 4.24 -7.86 12.28
CA LEU A 59 3.56 -6.58 12.54
C LEU A 59 3.35 -5.78 11.28
N ALA A 60 4.30 -5.81 10.34
CA ALA A 60 4.15 -5.12 9.06
C ALA A 60 2.92 -5.65 8.32
N TYR A 61 2.80 -6.96 8.21
CA TYR A 61 1.64 -7.60 7.57
C TYR A 61 0.35 -7.28 8.33
N HIS A 62 0.38 -7.35 9.65
CA HIS A 62 -0.79 -7.06 10.50
C HIS A 62 -1.32 -5.64 10.26
N TRP A 63 -0.46 -4.64 10.36
CA TRP A 63 -0.89 -3.24 10.20
C TRP A 63 -1.30 -2.93 8.77
N MET A 64 -0.54 -3.43 7.80
CA MET A 64 -0.88 -3.21 6.39
C MET A 64 -2.22 -3.85 6.03
N SER A 65 -2.46 -5.08 6.49
CA SER A 65 -3.72 -5.80 6.27
C SER A 65 -4.89 -5.09 6.95
N SER A 66 -4.69 -4.60 8.18
CA SER A 66 -5.74 -3.90 8.91
C SER A 66 -6.19 -2.63 8.17
N ALA A 67 -5.24 -1.87 7.64
CA ALA A 67 -5.55 -0.67 6.87
C ALA A 67 -6.20 -1.03 5.52
N ALA A 68 -5.71 -2.07 4.86
CA ALA A 68 -6.26 -2.55 3.59
C ALA A 68 -7.70 -3.04 3.75
N ASP A 69 -8.01 -3.71 4.85
CA ASP A 69 -9.36 -4.19 5.15
C ASP A 69 -10.36 -3.04 5.27
N GLN A 70 -9.90 -1.86 5.61
CA GLN A 70 -10.74 -0.66 5.65
C GLN A 70 -10.85 0.04 4.30
N GLY A 71 -10.24 -0.50 3.25
CA GLY A 71 -10.26 0.10 1.92
C GLY A 71 -9.27 1.25 1.74
N TYR A 72 -8.26 1.36 2.61
CA TYR A 72 -7.25 2.41 2.48
C TYR A 72 -6.37 2.09 1.27
N GLY A 73 -6.46 2.93 0.23
CA GLY A 73 -5.87 2.63 -1.08
C GLY A 73 -4.38 2.36 -1.06
N LEU A 74 -3.62 3.17 -0.33
CA LEU A 74 -2.17 2.99 -0.23
C LEU A 74 -1.82 1.67 0.46
N ALA A 75 -2.63 1.24 1.44
CA ALA A 75 -2.43 -0.04 2.11
C ALA A 75 -2.79 -1.22 1.20
N LEU A 76 -3.84 -1.08 0.39
CA LEU A 76 -4.17 -2.09 -0.62
C LEU A 76 -3.03 -2.27 -1.61
N HIS A 77 -2.44 -1.18 -2.07
CA HIS A 77 -1.27 -1.22 -2.94
C HIS A 77 -0.08 -1.87 -2.23
N GLY A 78 0.20 -1.46 -0.99
CA GLY A 78 1.29 -2.03 -0.20
C GLY A 78 1.12 -3.51 0.09
N LEU A 79 -0.09 -3.92 0.45
CA LEU A 79 -0.40 -5.33 0.69
C LEU A 79 -0.30 -6.16 -0.59
N GLY A 80 -0.76 -5.60 -1.71
CA GLY A 80 -0.61 -6.24 -3.02
C GLY A 80 0.85 -6.50 -3.35
N GLN A 81 1.72 -5.54 -3.07
CA GLN A 81 3.15 -5.69 -3.28
C GLN A 81 3.76 -6.75 -2.36
N MET A 82 3.33 -6.82 -1.10
CA MET A 82 3.75 -7.87 -0.18
C MET A 82 3.41 -9.26 -0.73
N TYR A 83 2.19 -9.45 -1.21
CA TYR A 83 1.79 -10.73 -1.81
C TYR A 83 2.55 -11.04 -3.09
N LEU A 84 2.78 -10.03 -3.91
CA LEU A 84 3.47 -10.21 -5.21
C LEU A 84 4.91 -10.67 -5.01
N ASP A 85 5.60 -10.07 -4.05
CA ASP A 85 7.02 -10.32 -3.79
C ASP A 85 7.26 -11.42 -2.76
N GLY A 86 6.24 -11.83 -2.02
CA GLY A 86 6.43 -12.72 -0.88
C GLY A 86 7.17 -12.03 0.26
N ASP A 87 6.96 -10.72 0.45
CA ASP A 87 7.58 -9.94 1.51
C ASP A 87 6.60 -9.82 2.69
N CYS A 88 7.04 -10.19 3.87
CA CYS A 88 6.25 -10.20 5.11
C CYS A 88 5.09 -11.22 5.11
N THR A 89 4.86 -11.91 4.02
CA THR A 89 3.84 -12.95 3.88
C THR A 89 4.26 -13.91 2.78
N VAL A 90 3.58 -15.03 2.64
CA VAL A 90 3.81 -15.99 1.57
C VAL A 90 3.37 -15.35 0.24
N GLN A 91 4.18 -15.53 -0.80
CA GLN A 91 3.86 -15.02 -2.15
C GLN A 91 2.52 -15.62 -2.62
N ASP A 92 1.64 -14.74 -3.12
CA ASP A 92 0.34 -15.13 -3.65
C ASP A 92 -0.08 -14.14 -4.72
N GLU A 93 0.14 -14.50 -5.96
CA GLU A 93 -0.14 -13.60 -7.09
C GLU A 93 -1.62 -13.32 -7.26
N GLY A 94 -2.50 -14.28 -6.92
CA GLY A 94 -3.95 -14.07 -6.98
C GLY A 94 -4.42 -13.04 -5.97
N LYS A 95 -3.91 -13.10 -4.74
CA LYS A 95 -4.22 -12.08 -3.72
C LYS A 95 -3.64 -10.73 -4.08
N ALA A 96 -2.44 -10.70 -4.66
CA ALA A 96 -1.83 -9.47 -5.14
C ALA A 96 -2.71 -8.81 -6.19
N LEU A 97 -3.18 -9.59 -7.16
CA LEU A 97 -4.06 -9.10 -8.23
C LEU A 97 -5.32 -8.44 -7.63
N ALA A 98 -5.97 -9.13 -6.69
CA ALA A 98 -7.18 -8.61 -6.05
C ALA A 98 -6.93 -7.29 -5.31
N CYS A 99 -5.80 -7.18 -4.60
CA CYS A 99 -5.42 -5.95 -3.91
C CYS A 99 -5.20 -4.80 -4.90
N PHE A 100 -4.49 -5.04 -5.98
CA PHE A 100 -4.23 -4.01 -7.00
C PHE A 100 -5.50 -3.62 -7.73
N GLU A 101 -6.41 -4.56 -7.98
CA GLU A 101 -7.72 -4.25 -8.59
C GLU A 101 -8.51 -3.27 -7.72
N GLN A 102 -8.59 -3.54 -6.42
CA GLN A 102 -9.28 -2.65 -5.49
C GLN A 102 -8.64 -1.27 -5.41
N ALA A 103 -7.31 -1.23 -5.34
CA ALA A 103 -6.59 0.05 -5.29
C ALA A 103 -6.73 0.83 -6.61
N ALA A 104 -6.70 0.14 -7.74
CA ALA A 104 -6.91 0.77 -9.06
C ALA A 104 -8.31 1.35 -9.18
N ASP A 105 -9.32 0.66 -8.64
CA ASP A 105 -10.71 1.15 -8.64
C ASP A 105 -10.86 2.42 -7.79
N LEU A 106 -9.98 2.63 -6.81
CA LEU A 106 -9.93 3.87 -6.03
C LEU A 106 -9.17 4.99 -6.74
N GLY A 107 -8.64 4.73 -7.93
CA GLY A 107 -7.95 5.73 -8.73
C GLY A 107 -6.44 5.82 -8.50
N LEU A 108 -5.83 4.89 -7.79
CA LEU A 108 -4.38 4.91 -7.56
C LEU A 108 -3.63 4.50 -8.82
N GLU A 109 -2.88 5.44 -9.39
CA GLU A 109 -2.13 5.21 -10.63
C GLU A 109 -1.07 4.12 -10.48
N GLY A 110 -0.36 4.10 -9.35
CA GLY A 110 0.64 3.06 -9.08
C GLY A 110 0.05 1.67 -9.07
N ALA A 111 -1.18 1.51 -8.55
CA ALA A 111 -1.88 0.23 -8.57
C ALA A 111 -2.31 -0.15 -9.98
N MET A 112 -2.73 0.83 -10.79
CA MET A 112 -3.07 0.58 -12.20
C MET A 112 -1.88 0.07 -12.97
N VAL A 113 -0.70 0.66 -12.75
CA VAL A 113 0.56 0.23 -13.39
C VAL A 113 0.92 -1.19 -12.95
N ALA A 114 0.85 -1.48 -11.64
CA ALA A 114 1.15 -2.81 -11.12
C ALA A 114 0.20 -3.85 -11.71
N LEU A 115 -1.08 -3.54 -11.76
CA LEU A 115 -2.10 -4.41 -12.32
C LEU A 115 -1.87 -4.64 -13.83
N ALA A 116 -1.53 -3.57 -14.56
CA ALA A 116 -1.23 -3.66 -15.99
C ALA A 116 -0.05 -4.59 -16.25
N GLN A 117 1.00 -4.48 -15.43
CA GLN A 117 2.16 -5.35 -15.55
C GLN A 117 1.81 -6.81 -15.28
N MET A 118 0.92 -7.08 -14.33
CA MET A 118 0.46 -8.43 -14.05
C MET A 118 -0.30 -9.03 -15.25
N TYR A 119 -1.18 -8.26 -15.89
CA TYR A 119 -1.86 -8.71 -17.12
C TYR A 119 -0.88 -8.88 -18.27
N GLN A 120 0.11 -8.01 -18.39
CA GLN A 120 1.12 -8.09 -19.44
C GLN A 120 1.97 -9.36 -19.32
N GLN A 121 2.27 -9.77 -18.08
CA GLN A 121 3.14 -10.90 -17.76
C GLN A 121 2.35 -12.19 -17.51
N GLY A 122 1.04 -12.11 -17.35
CA GLY A 122 0.23 -13.27 -16.99
C GLY A 122 0.48 -13.75 -15.57
N ARG A 123 0.66 -12.83 -14.61
CA ARG A 123 0.90 -13.17 -13.21
C ARG A 123 -0.40 -13.07 -12.43
N GLY A 124 -0.79 -14.16 -11.76
CA GLY A 124 -2.04 -14.23 -11.01
C GLY A 124 -3.30 -14.24 -11.87
N THR A 125 -3.15 -14.16 -13.18
CA THR A 125 -4.24 -14.12 -14.15
C THR A 125 -3.68 -14.51 -15.52
N ASP A 126 -4.54 -14.75 -16.48
CA ASP A 126 -4.12 -14.97 -17.86
C ASP A 126 -3.54 -13.68 -18.45
N LYS A 127 -2.56 -13.85 -19.32
CA LYS A 127 -1.98 -12.72 -20.04
C LYS A 127 -3.05 -12.04 -20.88
N ASP A 128 -3.16 -10.72 -20.73
CA ASP A 128 -4.16 -9.90 -21.44
C ASP A 128 -3.55 -8.54 -21.78
N THR A 129 -2.98 -8.44 -22.98
CA THR A 129 -2.31 -7.21 -23.43
C THR A 129 -3.30 -6.06 -23.63
N GLY A 130 -4.55 -6.37 -23.99
CA GLY A 130 -5.59 -5.34 -24.13
C GLY A 130 -5.93 -4.67 -22.82
N LYS A 131 -6.13 -5.48 -21.77
CA LYS A 131 -6.39 -4.94 -20.42
C LYS A 131 -5.18 -4.18 -19.90
N ALA A 132 -3.97 -4.69 -20.15
CA ALA A 132 -2.74 -4.01 -19.74
C ALA A 132 -2.65 -2.61 -20.36
N LYS A 133 -2.88 -2.50 -21.67
CA LYS A 133 -2.85 -1.22 -22.37
C LYS A 133 -3.90 -0.25 -21.84
N ALA A 134 -5.13 -0.74 -21.58
CA ALA A 134 -6.18 0.10 -21.04
C ALA A 134 -5.82 0.66 -19.65
N LEU A 135 -5.21 -0.16 -18.80
CA LEU A 135 -4.77 0.26 -17.48
C LEU A 135 -3.61 1.26 -17.52
N PHE A 136 -2.64 1.03 -18.39
CA PHE A 136 -1.56 2.00 -18.59
C PHE A 136 -2.11 3.34 -19.05
N LYS A 137 -3.07 3.34 -19.95
CA LYS A 137 -3.71 4.57 -20.43
C LYS A 137 -4.45 5.29 -19.30
N ARG A 138 -5.20 4.54 -18.47
CA ARG A 138 -5.87 5.12 -17.30
C ARG A 138 -4.86 5.75 -16.34
N ALA A 139 -3.69 5.17 -16.20
CA ALA A 139 -2.62 5.66 -15.32
C ALA A 139 -1.86 6.85 -15.95
N GLY A 140 -2.21 7.27 -17.16
CA GLY A 140 -1.59 8.42 -17.82
C GLY A 140 -0.42 8.09 -18.71
N PHE A 141 -0.18 6.82 -19.01
CA PHE A 141 0.89 6.41 -19.94
C PHE A 141 0.33 6.21 -21.35
N ASP A 142 1.15 6.52 -22.34
CA ASP A 142 0.82 6.24 -23.74
C ASP A 142 1.14 4.77 -24.04
N PRO A 143 0.11 3.94 -24.32
CA PRO A 143 0.34 2.52 -24.58
C PRO A 143 1.23 2.24 -25.80
N GLU A 144 1.23 3.15 -26.78
CA GLU A 144 2.01 2.99 -28.00
C GLU A 144 3.50 3.29 -27.77
N ALA A 145 3.83 4.02 -26.69
CA ALA A 145 5.21 4.33 -26.34
C ALA A 145 5.84 3.27 -25.44
N LEU A 146 5.06 2.27 -24.97
CA LEU A 146 5.55 1.25 -24.06
C LEU A 146 6.17 0.09 -24.81
N PRO A 147 7.23 -0.52 -24.25
CA PRO A 147 7.79 -1.72 -24.85
C PRO A 147 6.77 -2.86 -24.86
N SER A 148 6.82 -3.64 -25.92
CA SER A 148 5.91 -4.77 -26.09
C SER A 148 6.25 -5.96 -25.17
#